data_ff50880e1c6a4cea4c7c3ff1c70f58c8
#
_entry.id   ff50880e1c6a4cea4c7c3ff1c70f58c8
#
_cell.length_a   1.000
_cell.length_b   1.000
_cell.length_c   1.000
_cell.angle_alpha   90.00
_cell.angle_beta   90.00
_cell.angle_gamma   90.00
#
_symmetry.space_group_name_H-M   'P 1'
#
loop_
_entity.id
_entity.type
_entity.pdbx_description
1 polymer ?
#
loop_
_entity_poly.entity_id
_entity_poly.type
_entity_poly.pdbx_seq_one_letter_code
_entity_poly.pdbx_strand_id
1 'polypeptide(L)'
;MRDFVTKPSHSWLEFVSPKIAKSALKLNLLTNFRSYVGSYFKDEKLRTLMEFPVIFLGASPKNIPALYSLMNYAGLKLGTWYPMGGFSKIIEGMQMIATSLGATFHFNAGV
;
A
#
# COMPACT_ATOMS: atom_id res chain seq x y z
N MET A 1 -6.48 6.03 -10.32
CA MET A 1 -5.46 5.65 -9.33
C MET A 1 -4.20 6.53 -9.37
N ARG A 2 -3.69 6.91 -10.53
CA ARG A 2 -2.56 7.84 -10.65
C ARG A 2 -2.76 9.16 -9.89
N ASP A 3 -3.95 9.72 -9.93
CA ASP A 3 -4.24 11.04 -9.31
C ASP A 3 -4.13 11.05 -7.77
N PHE A 4 -4.27 9.89 -7.10
CA PHE A 4 -4.12 9.78 -5.64
C PHE A 4 -2.67 9.64 -5.18
N VAL A 5 -1.80 9.13 -6.04
CA VAL A 5 -0.42 8.79 -5.65
C VAL A 5 0.57 9.87 -6.08
N THR A 6 0.25 10.61 -7.15
CA THR A 6 1.21 11.52 -7.79
C THR A 6 0.96 13.01 -7.55
N LYS A 7 -0.20 13.39 -6.99
CA LYS A 7 -0.49 14.80 -6.69
C LYS A 7 -0.42 15.05 -5.19
N PRO A 8 0.35 16.06 -4.74
CA PRO A 8 0.32 16.48 -3.34
C PRO A 8 -1.09 16.98 -3.00
N SER A 9 -1.68 16.43 -1.95
CA SER A 9 -2.98 16.85 -1.44
C SER A 9 -2.82 18.13 -0.62
N HIS A 10 -3.27 19.26 -1.13
CA HIS A 10 -3.19 20.56 -0.48
C HIS A 10 -4.45 20.95 0.30
N SER A 11 -5.56 20.25 0.07
CA SER A 11 -6.82 20.54 0.76
C SER A 11 -7.71 19.29 0.83
N TRP A 12 -8.37 19.09 1.97
CA TRP A 12 -9.36 18.03 2.14
C TRP A 12 -10.57 18.16 1.19
N LEU A 13 -10.83 19.36 0.66
CA LEU A 13 -11.89 19.62 -0.32
C LEU A 13 -11.64 18.90 -1.67
N GLU A 14 -10.40 18.53 -1.97
CA GLU A 14 -10.08 17.73 -3.15
C GLU A 14 -10.72 16.33 -3.11
N PHE A 15 -10.97 15.81 -1.89
CA PHE A 15 -11.65 14.52 -1.70
C PHE A 15 -13.16 14.59 -1.98
N VAL A 16 -13.74 15.77 -2.10
CA VAL A 16 -15.18 15.96 -2.38
C VAL A 16 -15.49 15.95 -3.88
N SER A 17 -14.51 15.76 -4.75
CA SER A 17 -14.78 15.72 -6.19
C SER A 17 -15.64 14.50 -6.56
N PRO A 18 -16.62 14.65 -7.50
CA PRO A 18 -17.52 13.56 -7.87
C PRO A 18 -16.77 12.35 -8.47
N LYS A 19 -15.60 12.55 -9.05
CA LYS A 19 -14.72 11.48 -9.52
C LYS A 19 -14.17 10.63 -8.36
N ILE A 20 -13.80 11.28 -7.27
CA ILE A 20 -13.27 10.63 -6.06
C ILE A 20 -14.39 9.90 -5.33
N ALA A 21 -15.55 10.51 -5.17
CA ALA A 21 -16.73 9.87 -4.58
C ALA A 21 -17.14 8.59 -5.36
N LYS A 22 -17.15 8.65 -6.68
CA LYS A 22 -17.43 7.48 -7.53
C LYS A 22 -16.34 6.40 -7.43
N SER A 23 -15.09 6.80 -7.27
CA SER A 23 -13.97 5.85 -7.05
C SER A 23 -14.03 5.23 -5.65
N ALA A 24 -14.39 6.00 -4.63
CA ALA A 24 -14.57 5.51 -3.27
C ALA A 24 -15.67 4.45 -3.16
N LEU A 25 -16.80 4.68 -3.85
CA LEU A 25 -17.88 3.69 -3.94
C LEU A 25 -17.44 2.42 -4.68
N LYS A 26 -16.65 2.55 -5.76
CA LYS A 26 -16.11 1.39 -6.48
C LYS A 26 -15.09 0.58 -5.66
N LEU A 27 -14.36 1.22 -4.77
CA LEU A 27 -13.35 0.60 -3.92
C LEU A 27 -13.93 -0.02 -2.64
N ASN A 28 -15.26 -0.04 -2.49
CA ASN A 28 -15.95 -0.61 -1.32
C ASN A 28 -15.39 -0.11 0.02
N LEU A 29 -15.07 1.19 0.12
CA LEU A 29 -14.46 1.78 1.31
C LEU A 29 -15.33 1.65 2.57
N LEU A 30 -16.63 1.50 2.40
CA LEU A 30 -17.61 1.37 3.49
C LEU A 30 -17.80 -0.08 3.95
N THR A 31 -17.25 -1.05 3.24
CA THR A 31 -17.33 -2.46 3.59
C THR A 31 -16.04 -2.88 4.29
N ASN A 32 -16.12 -3.67 5.37
CA ASN A 32 -14.92 -4.23 5.97
C ASN A 32 -14.32 -5.34 5.09
N PHE A 33 -13.01 -5.57 5.25
CA PHE A 33 -12.25 -6.46 4.40
C PHE A 33 -12.73 -7.92 4.50
N ARG A 34 -13.06 -8.40 5.71
CA ARG A 34 -13.58 -9.76 5.92
C ARG A 34 -14.90 -10.00 5.17
N SER A 35 -15.84 -9.07 5.24
CA SER A 35 -17.12 -9.16 4.52
C SER A 35 -16.90 -9.14 3.01
N TYR A 36 -15.97 -8.32 2.54
CA TYR A 36 -15.61 -8.25 1.13
C TYR A 36 -15.02 -9.57 0.62
N VAL A 37 -14.03 -10.13 1.31
CA VAL A 37 -13.46 -11.45 0.98
C VAL A 37 -14.54 -12.54 1.02
N GLY A 38 -15.40 -12.52 2.03
CA GLY A 38 -16.49 -13.49 2.20
C GLY A 38 -17.57 -13.45 1.11
N SER A 39 -17.67 -12.34 0.35
CA SER A 39 -18.56 -12.26 -0.82
C SER A 39 -18.05 -13.08 -2.01
N TYR A 40 -16.75 -13.27 -2.13
CA TYR A 40 -16.11 -14.03 -3.21
C TYR A 40 -15.80 -15.49 -2.82
N PHE A 41 -15.34 -15.71 -1.60
CA PHE A 41 -14.87 -17.02 -1.14
C PHE A 41 -15.77 -17.56 -0.02
N LYS A 42 -16.24 -18.78 -0.17
CA LYS A 42 -17.06 -19.47 0.85
C LYS A 42 -16.22 -20.36 1.76
N ASP A 43 -15.15 -20.93 1.24
CA ASP A 43 -14.22 -21.77 1.99
C ASP A 43 -13.42 -20.92 2.99
N GLU A 44 -13.40 -21.35 4.27
CA GLU A 44 -12.76 -20.60 5.34
C GLU A 44 -11.23 -20.54 5.20
N LYS A 45 -10.60 -21.58 4.63
CA LYS A 45 -9.15 -21.60 4.41
C LYS A 45 -8.75 -20.58 3.33
N LEU A 46 -9.54 -20.50 2.25
CA LEU A 46 -9.33 -19.50 1.20
C LEU A 46 -9.54 -18.08 1.73
N ARG A 47 -10.56 -17.90 2.58
CA ARG A 47 -10.80 -16.59 3.23
C ARG A 47 -9.62 -16.19 4.09
N THR A 48 -9.13 -17.10 4.94
CA THR A 48 -7.95 -16.85 5.79
C THR A 48 -6.72 -16.50 4.96
N LEU A 49 -6.49 -17.22 3.85
CA LEU A 49 -5.38 -16.94 2.94
C LEU A 49 -5.48 -15.54 2.33
N MET A 50 -6.68 -15.14 1.89
CA MET A 50 -6.89 -13.80 1.32
C MET A 50 -6.85 -12.69 2.36
N GLU A 51 -7.18 -12.99 3.61
CA GLU A 51 -7.12 -12.06 4.73
C GLU A 51 -5.71 -11.90 5.30
N PHE A 52 -4.81 -12.87 5.07
CA PHE A 52 -3.46 -12.91 5.64
C PHE A 52 -2.62 -11.63 5.39
N PRO A 53 -2.60 -11.00 4.20
CA PRO A 53 -1.75 -9.84 3.95
C PRO A 53 -2.00 -8.65 4.87
N VAL A 54 -3.18 -8.52 5.47
CA VAL A 54 -3.48 -7.41 6.38
C VAL A 54 -2.84 -7.53 7.77
N ILE A 55 -2.26 -8.68 8.08
CA ILE A 55 -1.48 -8.87 9.32
C ILE A 55 -0.32 -7.88 9.41
N PHE A 56 0.27 -7.48 8.29
CA PHE A 56 1.32 -6.45 8.26
C PHE A 56 0.90 -5.12 8.86
N LEU A 57 -0.39 -4.84 8.87
CA LEU A 57 -0.95 -3.61 9.44
C LEU A 57 -1.18 -3.71 10.95
N GLY A 58 -0.96 -4.90 11.55
CA GLY A 58 -1.32 -5.17 12.93
C GLY A 58 -2.84 -5.06 13.19
N ALA A 59 -3.67 -5.21 12.16
CA ALA A 59 -5.10 -5.00 12.22
C ALA A 59 -5.91 -6.27 11.90
N SER A 60 -7.11 -6.35 12.47
CA SER A 60 -8.04 -7.43 12.15
C SER A 60 -8.77 -7.14 10.82
N PRO A 61 -8.97 -8.15 9.94
CA PRO A 61 -9.75 -8.00 8.71
C PRO A 61 -11.18 -7.48 8.91
N LYS A 62 -11.73 -7.62 10.11
CA LYS A 62 -13.04 -7.10 10.48
C LYS A 62 -13.06 -5.58 10.67
N ASN A 63 -11.92 -5.00 11.03
CA ASN A 63 -11.79 -3.60 11.46
C ASN A 63 -11.15 -2.69 10.40
N ILE A 64 -10.85 -3.22 9.23
CA ILE A 64 -10.22 -2.46 8.14
C ILE A 64 -11.12 -2.41 6.91
N PRO A 65 -11.04 -1.32 6.12
CA PRO A 65 -11.78 -1.19 4.86
C PRO A 65 -11.38 -2.24 3.81
N ALA A 66 -12.32 -2.62 2.96
CA ALA A 66 -12.08 -3.51 1.83
C ALA A 66 -11.04 -2.99 0.83
N LEU A 67 -10.71 -1.69 0.89
CA LEU A 67 -9.61 -1.08 0.12
C LEU A 67 -8.29 -1.84 0.27
N TYR A 68 -8.05 -2.46 1.43
CA TYR A 68 -6.84 -3.24 1.68
C TYR A 68 -6.73 -4.51 0.84
N SER A 69 -7.78 -4.89 0.08
CA SER A 69 -7.68 -5.90 -1.00
C SER A 69 -6.65 -5.54 -2.06
N LEU A 70 -6.25 -4.26 -2.16
CA LEU A 70 -5.15 -3.82 -3.02
C LEU A 70 -3.80 -4.46 -2.64
N MET A 71 -3.61 -4.87 -1.39
CA MET A 71 -2.42 -5.62 -0.98
C MET A 71 -2.37 -6.99 -1.66
N ASN A 72 -3.52 -7.67 -1.75
CA ASN A 72 -3.62 -8.94 -2.50
C ASN A 72 -3.34 -8.72 -3.99
N TYR A 73 -3.88 -7.65 -4.57
CA TYR A 73 -3.57 -7.29 -5.96
C TYR A 73 -2.07 -7.03 -6.15
N ALA A 74 -1.44 -6.29 -5.25
CA ALA A 74 -0.01 -6.03 -5.32
C ALA A 74 0.80 -7.32 -5.23
N GLY A 75 0.53 -8.18 -4.24
CA GLY A 75 1.26 -9.43 -4.04
C GLY A 75 1.04 -10.46 -5.14
N LEU A 76 -0.21 -10.66 -5.57
CA LEU A 76 -0.57 -11.73 -6.51
C LEU A 76 -0.45 -11.32 -7.99
N LYS A 77 -0.78 -10.06 -8.32
CA LYS A 77 -0.78 -9.58 -9.71
C LYS A 77 0.50 -8.86 -10.12
N LEU A 78 1.03 -8.01 -9.24
CA LEU A 78 2.26 -7.26 -9.51
C LEU A 78 3.51 -8.05 -9.12
N GLY A 79 3.35 -9.01 -8.21
CA GLY A 79 4.43 -9.85 -7.70
C GLY A 79 5.20 -9.20 -6.56
N THR A 80 5.96 -10.03 -5.87
CA THR A 80 6.88 -9.62 -4.81
C THR A 80 8.30 -9.68 -5.35
N TRP A 81 9.02 -8.58 -5.26
CA TRP A 81 10.37 -8.42 -5.80
C TRP A 81 11.37 -8.25 -4.68
N TYR A 82 12.51 -8.88 -4.84
CA TYR A 82 13.63 -8.77 -3.92
C TYR A 82 14.86 -8.24 -4.67
N PRO A 83 15.53 -7.19 -4.18
CA PRO A 83 16.66 -6.62 -4.88
C PRO A 83 17.85 -7.60 -4.84
N MET A 84 18.47 -7.83 -6.00
CA MET A 84 19.68 -8.64 -6.09
C MET A 84 20.78 -8.02 -5.24
N GLY A 85 21.37 -8.84 -4.37
CA GLY A 85 22.38 -8.40 -3.39
C GLY A 85 21.83 -7.84 -2.08
N GLY A 86 20.49 -7.94 -1.84
CA GLY A 86 19.86 -7.59 -0.58
C GLY A 86 19.31 -6.16 -0.53
N PHE A 87 18.57 -5.85 0.54
CA PHE A 87 17.96 -4.53 0.72
C PHE A 87 18.95 -3.38 0.82
N SER A 88 20.20 -3.64 1.25
CA SER A 88 21.27 -2.64 1.25
C SER A 88 21.48 -2.00 -0.13
N LYS A 89 21.23 -2.74 -1.20
CA LYS A 89 21.36 -2.22 -2.58
C LYS A 89 20.36 -1.10 -2.90
N ILE A 90 19.20 -1.11 -2.27
CA ILE A 90 18.24 0.00 -2.38
C ILE A 90 18.82 1.25 -1.71
N ILE A 91 19.39 1.09 -0.50
CA ILE A 91 20.00 2.18 0.27
C ILE A 91 21.19 2.77 -0.50
N GLU A 92 22.08 1.91 -1.02
CA GLU A 92 23.21 2.32 -1.85
C GLU A 92 22.74 3.12 -3.09
N GLY A 93 21.69 2.64 -3.78
CA GLY A 93 21.13 3.32 -4.92
C GLY A 93 20.56 4.70 -4.57
N MET A 94 19.84 4.81 -3.47
CA MET A 94 19.31 6.08 -2.97
C MET A 94 20.44 7.05 -2.59
N GLN A 95 21.48 6.56 -1.91
CA GLN A 95 22.65 7.35 -1.55
C GLN A 95 23.38 7.87 -2.80
N MET A 96 23.56 7.01 -3.80
CA MET A 96 24.20 7.37 -5.07
C MET A 96 23.45 8.51 -5.78
N ILE A 97 22.12 8.41 -5.87
CA ILE A 97 21.28 9.45 -6.46
C ILE A 97 21.37 10.75 -5.65
N ALA A 98 21.24 10.69 -4.33
CA ALA A 98 21.32 11.87 -3.48
C ALA A 98 22.69 12.57 -3.61
N THR A 99 23.79 11.80 -3.63
CA THR A 99 25.14 12.35 -3.84
C THR A 99 25.28 13.00 -5.20
N SER A 100 24.72 12.40 -6.26
CA SER A 100 24.75 12.99 -7.62
C SER A 100 23.98 14.31 -7.69
N LEU A 101 23.02 14.51 -6.79
CA LEU A 101 22.24 15.74 -6.65
C LEU A 101 22.89 16.75 -5.66
N GLY A 102 24.10 16.49 -5.16
CA GLY A 102 24.86 17.39 -4.31
C GLY A 102 24.71 17.15 -2.82
N ALA A 103 24.00 16.09 -2.38
CA ALA A 103 23.92 15.78 -0.95
C ALA A 103 25.25 15.21 -0.42
N THR A 104 25.65 15.63 0.77
CA THR A 104 26.81 15.09 1.46
C THR A 104 26.36 14.26 2.67
N PHE A 105 26.93 13.07 2.83
CA PHE A 105 26.65 12.17 3.94
C PHE A 105 27.80 12.18 4.96
N HIS A 106 27.46 12.45 6.22
CA HIS A 106 28.38 12.39 7.35
C HIS A 106 27.98 11.21 8.25
N PHE A 107 28.76 10.12 8.20
CA PHE A 107 28.52 8.95 9.04
C PHE A 107 29.27 9.11 10.39
N ASN A 108 28.79 8.37 11.41
CA ASN A 108 29.34 8.38 12.76
C ASN A 108 29.38 9.77 13.42
N ALA A 109 28.53 10.68 12.99
CA ALA A 109 28.35 12.00 13.58
C ALA A 109 27.22 11.92 14.62
N GLY A 110 27.56 11.57 15.86
CA GLY A 110 26.64 11.65 17.00
C GLY A 110 26.27 13.11 17.30
N VAL A 111 24.97 13.35 17.56
CA VAL A 111 24.45 14.67 17.95
C VAL A 111 24.14 14.64 19.45
#